data_8227ce75ec5e626bdc05914256898e78
#
_entry.id   8227ce75ec5e626bdc05914256898e78
#
_cell.length_a   1.000
_cell.length_b   1.000
_cell.length_c   1.000
_cell.angle_alpha   90.00
_cell.angle_beta   90.00
_cell.angle_gamma   90.00
#
_symmetry.space_group_name_H-M   'P 1'
#
loop_
_entity.id
_entity.type
_entity.pdbx_description
1 polymer ?
#
loop_
_entity_poly.entity_id
_entity_poly.type
_entity_poly.pdbx_seq_one_letter_code
_entity_poly.pdbx_strand_id
1 'polypeptide(L)'
;MLTALDSEEELYAVMSREVAHYVLDHAIITVNKNIARAKRAQFWGAVADGVVAATEEYLYDRYDYYVPGLVFATNDVVQALVNDNIANRMGLDYSEKQEKEVDHIVMNFMVLMKKNKDAMVSALSKINQYYQRNKDVEALSKYGAYGSLPERVGKLGKFTPLDEDRNYLKKTSTVVSYEAGMMDYNKKYNESRRLAMKNINNAMACSDDYLMVARSIMKLSNSKESNAECLEYLNKADETSKITNVNICKMKILLLLRENKQADAVHLLHEYQDMLNAMYQQPHTQEDAQWIAGEHTWAEKLLDRTYIM
;
A
#
# COMPACT_ATOMS: atom_id res chain seq x y z
N MET A 1 5.68 0.86 1.20
CA MET A 1 6.90 1.17 1.97
C MET A 1 7.92 1.95 1.15
N LEU A 2 8.40 1.47 -0.01
CA LEU A 2 9.38 2.19 -0.87
C LEU A 2 8.96 3.63 -1.19
N THR A 3 7.68 3.85 -1.43
CA THR A 3 7.10 5.16 -1.76
C THR A 3 7.08 6.16 -0.59
N ALA A 4 7.21 5.66 0.65
CA ALA A 4 7.29 6.50 1.85
C ALA A 4 8.71 7.04 2.10
N LEU A 5 9.74 6.36 1.59
CA LEU A 5 11.15 6.70 1.80
C LEU A 5 11.66 7.68 0.73
N ASP A 6 12.69 8.46 1.05
CA ASP A 6 13.26 9.47 0.15
C ASP A 6 14.76 9.26 -0.11
N SER A 7 15.37 8.25 0.49
CA SER A 7 16.79 7.94 0.28
C SER A 7 17.11 6.45 0.36
N GLU A 8 18.22 6.07 -0.27
CA GLU A 8 18.76 4.72 -0.19
C GLU A 8 19.18 4.37 1.24
N GLU A 9 19.66 5.33 2.03
CA GLU A 9 20.02 5.10 3.42
C GLU A 9 18.81 4.77 4.30
N GLU A 10 17.66 5.40 4.05
CA GLU A 10 16.41 5.02 4.71
C GLU A 10 15.99 3.60 4.34
N LEU A 11 16.13 3.21 3.08
CA LEU A 11 15.87 1.85 2.64
C LEU A 11 16.82 0.86 3.32
N TYR A 12 18.12 1.18 3.41
CA TYR A 12 19.09 0.37 4.14
C TYR A 12 18.68 0.16 5.60
N ALA A 13 18.22 1.21 6.27
CA ALA A 13 17.79 1.12 7.66
C ALA A 13 16.60 0.16 7.81
N VAL A 14 15.60 0.25 6.93
CA VAL A 14 14.42 -0.64 6.96
C VAL A 14 14.82 -2.08 6.65
N MET A 15 15.62 -2.32 5.62
CA MET A 15 16.09 -3.67 5.29
C MET A 15 16.95 -4.28 6.39
N SER A 16 17.79 -3.47 7.03
CA SER A 16 18.60 -3.92 8.18
C SER A 16 17.74 -4.39 9.35
N ARG A 17 16.53 -3.81 9.53
CA ARG A 17 15.58 -4.30 10.54
C ARG A 17 15.10 -5.71 10.23
N GLU A 18 14.72 -5.98 9.00
CA GLU A 18 14.27 -7.32 8.59
C GLU A 18 15.42 -8.34 8.74
N VAL A 19 16.64 -7.96 8.37
CA VAL A 19 17.82 -8.81 8.58
C VAL A 19 18.07 -9.06 10.07
N ALA A 20 17.93 -8.02 10.91
CA ALA A 20 18.12 -8.17 12.36
C ALA A 20 17.05 -9.10 12.97
N HIS A 21 15.78 -8.99 12.55
CA HIS A 21 14.74 -9.93 12.96
C HIS A 21 15.07 -11.38 12.56
N TYR A 22 15.63 -11.57 11.38
CA TYR A 22 16.06 -12.89 10.92
C TYR A 22 17.23 -13.44 11.74
N VAL A 23 18.28 -12.64 11.94
CA VAL A 23 19.49 -13.05 12.70
C VAL A 23 19.16 -13.37 14.17
N LEU A 24 18.17 -12.69 14.75
CA LEU A 24 17.70 -12.92 16.12
C LEU A 24 16.66 -14.02 16.22
N ASP A 25 16.36 -14.74 15.15
CA ASP A 25 15.34 -15.80 15.10
C ASP A 25 13.96 -15.36 15.62
N HIS A 26 13.65 -14.06 15.51
CA HIS A 26 12.40 -13.51 16.05
C HIS A 26 11.16 -14.17 15.45
N ALA A 27 11.20 -14.54 14.17
CA ALA A 27 10.12 -15.25 13.50
C ALA A 27 9.86 -16.61 14.16
N ILE A 28 10.91 -17.41 14.37
CA ILE A 28 10.85 -18.75 14.99
C ILE A 28 10.35 -18.63 16.43
N ILE A 29 10.90 -17.67 17.19
CA ILE A 29 10.48 -17.41 18.57
C ILE A 29 9.00 -17.03 18.64
N THR A 30 8.52 -16.20 17.73
CA THR A 30 7.11 -15.77 17.69
C THR A 30 6.19 -16.93 17.34
N VAL A 31 6.53 -17.74 16.33
CA VAL A 31 5.77 -18.95 15.95
C VAL A 31 5.71 -19.91 17.14
N ASN A 32 6.83 -20.22 17.77
CA ASN A 32 6.89 -21.12 18.92
C ASN A 32 6.04 -20.63 20.11
N LYS A 33 6.05 -19.32 20.37
CA LYS A 33 5.19 -18.72 21.41
C LYS A 33 3.72 -18.81 21.07
N ASN A 34 3.35 -18.61 19.80
CA ASN A 34 1.97 -18.70 19.35
C ASN A 34 1.45 -20.14 19.41
N ILE A 35 2.29 -21.12 19.03
CA ILE A 35 1.98 -22.55 19.19
C ILE A 35 1.77 -22.88 20.68
N ALA A 36 2.67 -22.42 21.56
CA ALA A 36 2.54 -22.67 23.00
C ALA A 36 1.29 -22.00 23.60
N ARG A 37 0.88 -20.83 23.08
CA ARG A 37 -0.38 -20.16 23.49
C ARG A 37 -1.60 -20.93 23.01
N ALA A 38 -1.60 -21.36 21.73
CA ALA A 38 -2.68 -22.16 21.16
C ALA A 38 -2.87 -23.47 21.94
N LYS A 39 -1.77 -24.17 22.24
CA LYS A 39 -1.80 -25.38 23.09
C LYS A 39 -2.43 -25.14 24.46
N ARG A 40 -2.04 -24.04 25.12
CA ARG A 40 -2.64 -23.66 26.43
C ARG A 40 -4.11 -23.32 26.30
N ALA A 41 -4.50 -22.57 25.26
CA ALA A 41 -5.91 -22.21 25.04
C ALA A 41 -6.77 -23.44 24.77
N GLN A 42 -6.29 -24.39 23.97
CA GLN A 42 -6.98 -25.66 23.74
C GLN A 42 -7.09 -26.50 25.01
N PHE A 43 -6.03 -26.57 25.81
CA PHE A 43 -6.06 -27.26 27.09
C PHE A 43 -7.09 -26.64 28.04
N TRP A 44 -7.07 -25.33 28.22
CA TRP A 44 -8.04 -24.64 29.09
C TRP A 44 -9.45 -24.63 28.52
N GLY A 45 -9.63 -24.60 27.21
CA GLY A 45 -10.92 -24.76 26.56
C GLY A 45 -11.52 -26.16 26.83
N ALA A 46 -10.71 -27.20 26.68
CA ALA A 46 -11.13 -28.56 26.99
C ALA A 46 -11.48 -28.74 28.49
N VAL A 47 -10.77 -28.05 29.38
CA VAL A 47 -11.07 -28.01 30.83
C VAL A 47 -12.38 -27.27 31.09
N ALA A 48 -12.64 -26.14 30.40
CA ALA A 48 -13.85 -25.32 30.57
C ALA A 48 -15.09 -26.04 30.06
N ASP A 49 -14.99 -26.82 28.98
CA ASP A 49 -16.09 -27.58 28.40
C ASP A 49 -16.49 -28.83 29.23
N GLY A 50 -15.85 -29.04 30.40
CA GLY A 50 -16.16 -30.13 31.29
C GLY A 50 -15.77 -31.53 30.78
N VAL A 51 -15.10 -31.60 29.62
CA VAL A 51 -14.67 -32.89 29.03
C VAL A 51 -13.56 -33.52 29.88
N VAL A 52 -12.85 -32.73 30.67
CA VAL A 52 -11.81 -33.19 31.60
C VAL A 52 -12.38 -33.61 32.97
N ALA A 53 -13.64 -33.32 33.24
CA ALA A 53 -14.32 -33.71 34.47
C ALA A 53 -14.66 -35.23 34.53
N ALA A 54 -14.38 -35.96 33.49
CA ALA A 54 -14.52 -37.41 33.48
C ALA A 54 -13.28 -38.06 34.07
N THR A 55 -13.34 -38.37 35.35
CA THR A 55 -12.59 -39.37 36.11
C THR A 55 -11.05 -39.36 35.99
N GLU A 56 -10.37 -39.48 37.12
CA GLU A 56 -8.90 -39.68 37.24
C GLU A 56 -8.42 -40.81 36.33
N GLU A 57 -9.21 -41.84 36.11
CA GLU A 57 -8.93 -42.98 35.23
C GLU A 57 -8.80 -42.56 33.74
N TYR A 58 -9.61 -41.63 33.28
CA TYR A 58 -9.56 -41.10 31.93
C TYR A 58 -8.34 -40.17 31.70
N LEU A 59 -7.89 -39.50 32.72
CA LEU A 59 -6.63 -38.68 32.67
C LEU A 59 -5.40 -39.57 32.62
N TYR A 60 -5.43 -40.75 33.25
CA TYR A 60 -4.32 -41.70 33.28
C TYR A 60 -4.16 -42.43 31.94
N ASP A 61 -5.25 -42.94 31.39
CA ASP A 61 -5.25 -43.53 30.05
C ASP A 61 -4.91 -42.49 28.97
N ARG A 62 -5.23 -41.25 29.22
CA ARG A 62 -4.99 -40.17 28.29
C ARG A 62 -3.56 -39.65 28.32
N TYR A 63 -2.81 -39.88 29.37
CA TYR A 63 -1.41 -39.45 29.42
C TYR A 63 -0.54 -40.20 28.41
N ASP A 64 -0.83 -41.48 28.18
CA ASP A 64 -0.22 -42.28 27.13
C ASP A 64 -0.82 -42.02 25.74
N TYR A 65 -2.08 -41.68 25.64
CA TYR A 65 -2.80 -41.38 24.39
C TYR A 65 -2.78 -39.88 24.02
N TYR A 66 -2.64 -39.00 24.98
CA TYR A 66 -2.68 -37.56 24.82
C TYR A 66 -1.46 -37.04 24.07
N VAL A 67 -0.31 -37.65 24.23
CA VAL A 67 0.92 -37.22 23.52
C VAL A 67 0.80 -37.36 21.99
N PRO A 68 0.30 -38.49 21.43
CA PRO A 68 0.05 -38.57 19.98
C PRO A 68 -1.09 -37.67 19.50
N GLY A 69 -2.20 -37.58 20.22
CA GLY A 69 -3.33 -36.72 19.88
C GLY A 69 -3.00 -35.23 19.95
N LEU A 70 -2.18 -34.81 20.90
CA LEU A 70 -1.68 -33.44 20.97
C LEU A 70 -0.69 -33.13 19.84
N VAL A 71 0.11 -34.10 19.43
CA VAL A 71 1.01 -33.99 18.28
C VAL A 71 0.21 -33.89 16.99
N PHE A 72 -0.87 -34.64 16.82
CA PHE A 72 -1.75 -34.52 15.63
C PHE A 72 -2.53 -33.20 15.63
N ALA A 73 -3.15 -32.81 16.74
CA ALA A 73 -3.84 -31.52 16.84
C ALA A 73 -2.88 -30.34 16.71
N THR A 74 -1.61 -30.48 17.12
CA THR A 74 -0.59 -29.47 16.90
C THR A 74 -0.05 -29.43 15.49
N ASN A 75 0.00 -30.55 14.77
CA ASN A 75 0.33 -30.54 13.34
C ASN A 75 -0.76 -29.83 12.53
N ASP A 76 -2.03 -30.08 12.80
CA ASP A 76 -3.14 -29.41 12.12
C ASP A 76 -3.20 -27.92 12.49
N VAL A 77 -2.97 -27.56 13.75
CA VAL A 77 -2.88 -26.15 14.19
C VAL A 77 -1.61 -25.49 13.65
N VAL A 78 -0.48 -26.19 13.60
CA VAL A 78 0.74 -25.69 12.97
C VAL A 78 0.56 -25.56 11.47
N GLN A 79 -0.07 -26.50 10.79
CA GLN A 79 -0.38 -26.39 9.36
C GLN A 79 -1.41 -25.29 9.11
N ALA A 80 -2.44 -25.13 9.93
CA ALA A 80 -3.39 -24.03 9.81
C ALA A 80 -2.72 -22.68 10.08
N LEU A 81 -1.88 -22.55 11.12
CA LEU A 81 -1.10 -21.34 11.40
C LEU A 81 -0.03 -21.07 10.34
N VAL A 82 0.58 -22.11 9.78
CA VAL A 82 1.55 -22.00 8.69
C VAL A 82 0.83 -21.64 7.39
N ASN A 83 -0.30 -22.26 7.08
CA ASN A 83 -1.06 -21.97 5.87
C ASN A 83 -1.78 -20.62 5.93
N ASP A 84 -2.33 -20.21 7.09
CA ASP A 84 -2.97 -18.90 7.27
C ASP A 84 -1.97 -17.75 7.43
N ASN A 85 -0.83 -17.96 8.08
CA ASN A 85 0.12 -16.89 8.38
C ASN A 85 1.27 -16.75 7.37
N ILE A 86 1.67 -17.81 6.67
CA ILE A 86 2.71 -17.69 5.62
C ILE A 86 2.10 -17.20 4.32
N ALA A 87 0.86 -17.57 4.00
CA ALA A 87 0.19 -17.13 2.77
C ALA A 87 -0.41 -15.72 2.86
N ASN A 88 -0.89 -15.30 4.05
CA ASN A 88 -1.64 -14.06 4.21
C ASN A 88 -0.94 -12.96 5.02
N ARG A 89 0.15 -13.24 5.72
CA ARG A 89 0.91 -12.26 6.49
C ARG A 89 2.41 -12.44 6.29
N MET A 90 2.96 -11.77 5.31
CA MET A 90 4.38 -11.39 5.35
C MET A 90 4.67 -10.33 6.45
N GLY A 91 3.79 -10.20 7.44
CA GLY A 91 3.90 -9.40 8.63
C GLY A 91 3.85 -10.32 9.84
N LEU A 92 4.99 -10.89 10.23
CA LEU A 92 5.11 -11.42 11.58
C LEU A 92 4.97 -10.24 12.53
N ASP A 93 3.89 -10.23 13.32
CA ASP A 93 3.71 -9.23 14.36
C ASP A 93 4.73 -9.50 15.47
N TYR A 94 5.81 -8.75 15.45
CA TYR A 94 6.84 -8.85 16.47
C TYR A 94 6.39 -8.13 17.74
N SER A 95 6.78 -8.67 18.89
CA SER A 95 6.50 -8.00 20.17
C SER A 95 7.28 -6.69 20.28
N GLU A 96 6.75 -5.71 21.04
CA GLU A 96 7.44 -4.44 21.31
C GLU A 96 8.88 -4.64 21.81
N LYS A 97 9.13 -5.71 22.58
CA LYS A 97 10.48 -6.04 23.04
C LYS A 97 11.41 -6.41 21.88
N GLN A 98 10.93 -7.26 20.96
CA GLN A 98 11.69 -7.66 19.77
C GLN A 98 11.97 -6.47 18.86
N GLU A 99 10.97 -5.62 18.67
CA GLU A 99 11.10 -4.40 17.89
C GLU A 99 12.15 -3.43 18.49
N LYS A 100 12.15 -3.23 19.81
CA LYS A 100 13.16 -2.40 20.51
C LYS A 100 14.56 -2.98 20.41
N GLU A 101 14.69 -4.32 20.50
CA GLU A 101 15.96 -5.01 20.35
C GLU A 101 16.54 -4.80 18.95
N VAL A 102 15.71 -4.95 17.93
CA VAL A 102 16.09 -4.70 16.53
C VAL A 102 16.46 -3.24 16.31
N ASP A 103 15.65 -2.30 16.80
CA ASP A 103 15.96 -0.87 16.67
C ASP A 103 17.37 -0.53 17.20
N HIS A 104 17.73 -1.10 18.35
CA HIS A 104 19.05 -0.88 18.95
C HIS A 104 20.18 -1.49 18.12
N ILE A 105 19.99 -2.71 17.62
CA ILE A 105 20.97 -3.40 16.78
C ILE A 105 21.16 -2.65 15.46
N VAL A 106 20.09 -2.22 14.81
CA VAL A 106 20.16 -1.52 13.53
C VAL A 106 20.87 -0.17 13.67
N MET A 107 20.62 0.58 14.74
CA MET A 107 21.37 1.82 14.99
C MET A 107 22.88 1.58 15.05
N ASN A 108 23.32 0.52 15.73
CA ASN A 108 24.74 0.13 15.77
C ASN A 108 25.23 -0.36 14.40
N PHE A 109 24.41 -1.11 13.68
CA PHE A 109 24.75 -1.63 12.38
C PHE A 109 24.94 -0.53 11.33
N MET A 110 24.08 0.50 11.34
CA MET A 110 24.22 1.68 10.48
C MET A 110 25.58 2.38 10.71
N VAL A 111 25.99 2.55 11.98
CA VAL A 111 27.28 3.13 12.33
C VAL A 111 28.44 2.27 11.83
N LEU A 112 28.37 0.94 12.01
CA LEU A 112 29.40 0.01 11.52
C LEU A 112 29.54 0.04 10.00
N MET A 113 28.44 0.18 9.28
CA MET A 113 28.43 0.31 7.82
C MET A 113 28.78 1.72 7.32
N LYS A 114 29.15 2.63 8.22
CA LYS A 114 29.42 4.05 7.90
C LYS A 114 28.23 4.74 7.24
N LYS A 115 27.02 4.36 7.59
CA LYS A 115 25.76 4.98 7.14
C LYS A 115 25.26 5.95 8.21
N ASN A 116 24.44 6.90 7.76
CA ASN A 116 23.84 7.86 8.69
C ASN A 116 22.81 7.14 9.57
N LYS A 117 23.05 7.10 10.89
CA LYS A 117 22.11 6.51 11.86
C LYS A 117 20.74 7.23 11.88
N ASP A 118 20.72 8.53 11.54
CA ASP A 118 19.48 9.32 11.54
C ASP A 118 18.52 8.85 10.43
N ALA A 119 19.03 8.10 9.44
CA ALA A 119 18.20 7.47 8.41
C ALA A 119 17.21 6.45 9.00
N MET A 120 17.59 5.76 10.08
CA MET A 120 16.68 4.88 10.80
C MET A 120 15.51 5.64 11.44
N VAL A 121 15.80 6.75 12.11
CA VAL A 121 14.76 7.58 12.73
C VAL A 121 13.88 8.22 11.67
N SER A 122 14.47 8.69 10.57
CA SER A 122 13.74 9.26 9.44
C SER A 122 12.81 8.23 8.80
N ALA A 123 13.30 7.04 8.46
CA ALA A 123 12.51 5.98 7.86
C ALA A 123 11.32 5.57 8.73
N LEU A 124 11.55 5.29 10.01
CA LEU A 124 10.49 4.91 10.93
C LEU A 124 9.49 6.04 11.17
N SER A 125 9.93 7.29 11.20
CA SER A 125 9.03 8.46 11.30
C SER A 125 8.12 8.58 10.09
N LYS A 126 8.63 8.35 8.88
CA LYS A 126 7.83 8.36 7.63
C LYS A 126 6.83 7.20 7.58
N ILE A 127 7.25 6.01 8.00
CA ILE A 127 6.37 4.84 8.12
C ILE A 127 5.25 5.12 9.14
N ASN A 128 5.59 5.67 10.29
CA ASN A 128 4.61 6.08 11.31
C ASN A 128 3.59 7.07 10.74
N GLN A 129 4.05 8.13 10.04
CA GLN A 129 3.17 9.09 9.39
C GLN A 129 2.28 8.44 8.32
N TYR A 130 2.79 7.48 7.57
CA TYR A 130 2.02 6.74 6.57
C TYR A 130 0.83 6.01 7.22
N TYR A 131 1.08 5.22 8.26
CA TYR A 131 0.02 4.47 8.96
C TYR A 131 -0.96 5.40 9.69
N GLN A 132 -0.48 6.49 10.29
CA GLN A 132 -1.35 7.49 10.92
C GLN A 132 -2.31 8.15 9.91
N ARG A 133 -1.81 8.54 8.73
CA ARG A 133 -2.66 9.11 7.66
C ARG A 133 -3.70 8.12 7.17
N ASN A 134 -3.34 6.86 7.03
CA ASN A 134 -4.26 5.80 6.63
C ASN A 134 -5.19 5.33 7.76
N LYS A 135 -5.06 5.90 8.96
CA LYS A 135 -5.82 5.52 10.16
C LYS A 135 -5.67 4.04 10.51
N ASP A 136 -4.54 3.45 10.18
CA ASP A 136 -4.21 2.06 10.48
C ASP A 136 -3.63 1.97 11.90
N VAL A 137 -4.53 2.09 12.87
CA VAL A 137 -4.18 2.06 14.29
C VAL A 137 -3.70 0.67 14.70
N GLU A 138 -4.19 -0.37 14.06
CA GLU A 138 -3.82 -1.76 14.34
C GLU A 138 -2.34 -1.99 14.03
N ALA A 139 -1.86 -1.54 12.87
CA ALA A 139 -0.44 -1.66 12.50
C ALA A 139 0.51 -0.94 13.46
N LEU A 140 0.05 0.13 14.12
CA LEU A 140 0.83 0.92 15.08
C LEU A 140 0.64 0.49 16.54
N SER A 141 -0.29 -0.43 16.81
CA SER A 141 -0.57 -0.92 18.15
C SER A 141 0.61 -1.69 18.73
N LYS A 142 0.56 -1.99 20.03
CA LYS A 142 1.61 -2.77 20.72
C LYS A 142 1.86 -4.14 20.09
N TYR A 143 0.84 -4.73 19.48
CA TYR A 143 0.87 -6.07 18.89
C TYR A 143 0.68 -6.05 17.37
N GLY A 144 0.76 -4.89 16.74
CA GLY A 144 0.66 -4.74 15.31
C GLY A 144 2.00 -4.89 14.60
N ALA A 145 1.98 -4.82 13.28
CA ALA A 145 3.13 -5.03 12.40
C ALA A 145 4.36 -4.15 12.73
N TYR A 146 4.13 -3.00 13.34
CA TYR A 146 5.18 -2.06 13.77
C TYR A 146 5.09 -1.75 15.26
N GLY A 147 4.84 -2.73 16.08
CA GLY A 147 4.64 -2.67 17.52
C GLY A 147 5.06 -1.39 18.24
N SER A 148 4.11 -0.60 18.72
CA SER A 148 4.33 0.66 19.44
C SER A 148 5.22 1.68 18.71
N LEU A 149 5.18 1.72 17.37
CA LEU A 149 6.06 2.58 16.56
C LEU A 149 6.06 4.06 16.97
N PRO A 150 4.93 4.71 17.30
CA PRO A 150 4.93 6.11 17.73
C PRO A 150 5.80 6.35 18.98
N GLU A 151 5.73 5.45 19.96
CA GLU A 151 6.51 5.52 21.18
C GLU A 151 7.99 5.22 20.93
N ARG A 152 8.28 4.23 20.08
CA ARG A 152 9.63 3.85 19.71
C ARG A 152 10.36 4.98 18.97
N VAL A 153 9.71 5.59 18.00
CA VAL A 153 10.28 6.74 17.26
C VAL A 153 10.62 7.88 18.21
N GLY A 154 9.74 8.17 19.18
CA GLY A 154 10.03 9.19 20.20
C GLY A 154 11.24 8.91 21.08
N LYS A 155 11.60 7.62 21.26
CA LYS A 155 12.77 7.19 22.05
C LYS A 155 14.05 7.10 21.23
N LEU A 156 13.96 6.81 19.93
CA LEU A 156 15.13 6.67 19.06
C LEU A 156 15.86 7.98 18.80
N GLY A 157 15.15 9.10 18.81
CA GLY A 157 15.73 10.40 18.63
C GLY A 157 14.77 11.40 18.00
N LYS A 158 15.28 12.62 17.77
CA LYS A 158 14.54 13.66 17.09
C LYS A 158 14.60 13.41 15.58
N PHE A 159 13.44 13.45 14.92
CA PHE A 159 13.39 13.43 13.46
C PHE A 159 14.20 14.59 12.88
N THR A 160 15.16 14.25 12.05
CA THR A 160 15.93 15.21 11.24
C THR A 160 15.73 14.84 9.78
N PRO A 161 15.20 15.74 8.95
CA PRO A 161 15.12 15.49 7.51
C PRO A 161 16.52 15.19 6.98
N LEU A 162 16.63 14.15 6.19
CA LEU A 162 17.84 13.84 5.43
C LEU A 162 17.79 14.59 4.10
N ASP A 163 18.95 14.82 3.51
CA ASP A 163 19.05 15.30 2.14
C ASP A 163 18.38 14.32 1.18
N GLU A 164 17.67 14.86 0.20
CA GLU A 164 16.99 14.05 -0.80
C GLU A 164 18.00 13.30 -1.68
N ASP A 165 17.86 12.00 -1.79
CA ASP A 165 18.64 11.18 -2.71
C ASP A 165 17.96 11.15 -4.09
N ARG A 166 18.37 12.07 -4.98
CA ARG A 166 17.81 12.15 -6.33
C ARG A 166 17.93 10.84 -7.14
N ASN A 167 18.98 10.06 -6.90
CA ASN A 167 19.15 8.77 -7.58
C ASN A 167 18.11 7.75 -7.11
N TYR A 168 17.87 7.70 -5.79
CA TYR A 168 16.82 6.88 -5.21
C TYR A 168 15.45 7.30 -5.72
N LEU A 169 15.11 8.60 -5.67
CA LEU A 169 13.85 9.14 -6.14
C LEU A 169 13.61 8.82 -7.63
N LYS A 170 14.64 8.94 -8.46
CA LYS A 170 14.56 8.58 -9.88
C LYS A 170 14.29 7.09 -10.09
N LYS A 171 14.97 6.21 -9.36
CA LYS A 171 14.78 4.75 -9.45
C LYS A 171 13.39 4.31 -8.95
N THR A 172 12.82 5.01 -8.00
CA THR A 172 11.54 4.67 -7.38
C THR A 172 10.35 5.41 -8.00
N SER A 173 10.55 6.41 -8.85
CA SER A 173 9.47 7.24 -9.42
C SER A 173 8.37 6.42 -10.09
N THR A 174 8.72 5.42 -10.89
CA THR A 174 7.72 4.54 -11.54
C THR A 174 6.88 3.76 -10.54
N VAL A 175 7.49 3.31 -9.43
CA VAL A 175 6.77 2.63 -8.35
C VAL A 175 5.82 3.59 -7.64
N VAL A 176 6.25 4.85 -7.45
CA VAL A 176 5.41 5.92 -6.87
C VAL A 176 4.20 6.20 -7.77
N SER A 177 4.41 6.34 -9.10
CA SER A 177 3.31 6.54 -10.06
C SER A 177 2.34 5.36 -10.07
N TYR A 178 2.86 4.13 -10.06
CA TYR A 178 2.03 2.92 -10.00
C TYR A 178 1.18 2.88 -8.73
N GLU A 179 1.78 3.15 -7.57
CA GLU A 179 1.04 3.18 -6.30
C GLU A 179 0.01 4.32 -6.27
N ALA A 180 0.31 5.48 -6.86
CA ALA A 180 -0.66 6.56 -7.01
C ALA A 180 -1.89 6.10 -7.81
N GLY A 181 -1.69 5.37 -8.91
CA GLY A 181 -2.76 4.75 -9.69
C GLY A 181 -3.58 3.74 -8.89
N MET A 182 -2.93 2.88 -8.11
CA MET A 182 -3.62 1.93 -7.23
C MET A 182 -4.43 2.62 -6.13
N MET A 183 -3.93 3.73 -5.58
CA MET A 183 -4.69 4.54 -4.61
C MET A 183 -5.91 5.19 -5.27
N ASP A 184 -5.80 5.70 -6.50
CA ASP A 184 -6.93 6.22 -7.26
C ASP A 184 -7.99 5.13 -7.54
N TYR A 185 -7.57 3.96 -7.99
CA TYR A 185 -8.45 2.80 -8.20
C TYR A 185 -9.22 2.45 -6.93
N ASN A 186 -8.55 2.46 -5.78
CA ASN A 186 -9.15 2.21 -4.47
C ASN A 186 -9.91 3.43 -3.89
N LYS A 187 -10.13 4.48 -4.68
CA LYS A 187 -10.83 5.72 -4.29
C LYS A 187 -10.17 6.49 -3.14
N LYS A 188 -8.89 6.24 -2.87
CA LYS A 188 -8.08 6.97 -1.88
C LYS A 188 -7.43 8.21 -2.53
N TYR A 189 -8.26 9.13 -3.03
CA TYR A 189 -7.84 10.24 -3.88
C TYR A 189 -6.80 11.16 -3.24
N ASN A 190 -6.88 11.41 -1.94
CA ASN A 190 -5.90 12.23 -1.21
C ASN A 190 -4.50 11.58 -1.22
N GLU A 191 -4.41 10.26 -1.02
CA GLU A 191 -3.14 9.54 -1.07
C GLU A 191 -2.60 9.42 -2.50
N SER A 192 -3.48 9.18 -3.48
CA SER A 192 -3.12 9.21 -4.90
C SER A 192 -2.48 10.56 -5.27
N ARG A 193 -3.15 11.67 -4.94
CA ARG A 193 -2.62 13.03 -5.16
C ARG A 193 -1.27 13.24 -4.48
N ARG A 194 -1.14 12.83 -3.22
CA ARG A 194 0.10 12.98 -2.46
C ARG A 194 1.28 12.25 -3.11
N LEU A 195 1.06 11.02 -3.58
CA LEU A 195 2.09 10.23 -4.24
C LEU A 195 2.47 10.84 -5.59
N ALA A 196 1.51 11.19 -6.42
CA ALA A 196 1.76 11.84 -7.70
C ALA A 196 2.50 13.19 -7.51
N MET A 197 2.11 13.99 -6.52
CA MET A 197 2.79 15.24 -6.18
C MET A 197 4.22 15.02 -5.70
N LYS A 198 4.55 13.88 -5.09
CA LYS A 198 5.93 13.55 -4.74
C LYS A 198 6.82 13.50 -5.99
N ASN A 199 6.38 12.84 -7.06
CA ASN A 199 7.11 12.81 -8.32
C ASN A 199 7.19 14.19 -8.99
N ILE A 200 6.09 14.93 -8.99
CA ILE A 200 6.03 16.28 -9.57
C ILE A 200 7.01 17.22 -8.87
N ASN A 201 6.99 17.26 -7.55
CA ASN A 201 7.84 18.14 -6.75
C ASN A 201 9.33 17.82 -6.92
N ASN A 202 9.67 16.56 -7.16
CA ASN A 202 11.03 16.10 -7.39
C ASN A 202 11.47 16.15 -8.86
N ALA A 203 10.64 16.69 -9.76
CA ALA A 203 10.88 16.72 -11.20
C ALA A 203 11.13 15.32 -11.81
N MET A 204 10.41 14.31 -11.29
CA MET A 204 10.44 12.91 -11.75
C MET A 204 9.08 12.47 -12.33
N ALA A 205 8.16 13.41 -12.52
CA ALA A 205 6.81 13.11 -12.95
C ALA A 205 6.74 12.59 -14.40
N CYS A 206 5.86 11.64 -14.60
CA CYS A 206 5.36 11.27 -15.93
C CYS A 206 3.94 11.82 -16.15
N SER A 207 3.40 11.62 -17.35
CA SER A 207 2.05 12.05 -17.72
C SER A 207 0.98 11.54 -16.75
N ASP A 208 1.11 10.29 -16.30
CA ASP A 208 0.15 9.68 -15.39
C ASP A 208 0.13 10.36 -14.01
N ASP A 209 1.25 10.87 -13.52
CA ASP A 209 1.28 11.60 -12.25
C ASP A 209 0.42 12.85 -12.33
N TYR A 210 0.55 13.64 -13.39
CA TYR A 210 -0.29 14.82 -13.62
C TYR A 210 -1.77 14.45 -13.77
N LEU A 211 -2.06 13.36 -14.50
CA LEU A 211 -3.42 12.83 -14.66
C LEU A 211 -4.03 12.42 -13.31
N MET A 212 -3.26 11.74 -12.43
CA MET A 212 -3.74 11.35 -11.10
C MET A 212 -4.06 12.55 -10.22
N VAL A 213 -3.26 13.63 -10.29
CA VAL A 213 -3.57 14.87 -9.58
C VAL A 213 -4.86 15.48 -10.11
N ALA A 214 -5.03 15.60 -11.44
CA ALA A 214 -6.24 16.13 -12.05
C ALA A 214 -7.49 15.32 -11.65
N ARG A 215 -7.42 13.99 -11.72
CA ARG A 215 -8.51 13.09 -11.28
C ARG A 215 -8.86 13.28 -9.82
N SER A 216 -7.86 13.37 -8.96
CA SER A 216 -8.06 13.59 -7.52
C SER A 216 -8.76 14.92 -7.26
N ILE A 217 -8.35 16.00 -7.93
CA ILE A 217 -8.99 17.31 -7.83
C ILE A 217 -10.47 17.20 -8.24
N MET A 218 -10.75 16.56 -9.38
CA MET A 218 -12.14 16.38 -9.85
C MET A 218 -13.00 15.57 -8.90
N LYS A 219 -12.43 14.63 -8.15
CA LYS A 219 -13.20 13.79 -7.20
C LYS A 219 -13.40 14.46 -5.85
N LEU A 220 -12.49 15.34 -5.45
CA LEU A 220 -12.49 15.95 -4.12
C LEU A 220 -13.14 17.33 -4.06
N SER A 221 -13.20 18.06 -5.18
CA SER A 221 -13.72 19.44 -5.24
C SER A 221 -14.52 19.68 -6.51
N ASN A 222 -15.44 20.64 -6.44
CA ASN A 222 -16.26 21.10 -7.58
C ASN A 222 -16.39 22.63 -7.55
N SER A 223 -15.29 23.35 -7.32
CA SER A 223 -15.27 24.81 -7.43
C SER A 223 -14.71 25.25 -8.78
N LYS A 224 -14.94 26.50 -9.15
CA LYS A 224 -14.38 27.08 -10.37
C LYS A 224 -12.84 27.08 -10.35
N GLU A 225 -12.28 27.35 -9.17
CA GLU A 225 -10.83 27.34 -8.94
C GLU A 225 -10.25 25.94 -9.10
N SER A 226 -10.92 24.93 -8.52
CA SER A 226 -10.48 23.53 -8.67
C SER A 226 -10.59 23.03 -10.11
N ASN A 227 -11.57 23.50 -10.88
CA ASN A 227 -11.68 23.16 -12.28
C ASN A 227 -10.53 23.77 -13.10
N ALA A 228 -10.15 25.02 -12.80
CA ALA A 228 -9.00 25.66 -13.45
C ALA A 228 -7.68 24.95 -13.10
N GLU A 229 -7.48 24.60 -11.83
CA GLU A 229 -6.33 23.80 -11.38
C GLU A 229 -6.31 22.42 -12.09
N CYS A 230 -7.45 21.75 -12.18
CA CYS A 230 -7.58 20.47 -12.88
C CYS A 230 -7.16 20.58 -14.36
N LEU A 231 -7.63 21.62 -15.06
CA LEU A 231 -7.26 21.86 -16.46
C LEU A 231 -5.77 22.09 -16.63
N GLU A 232 -5.14 22.83 -15.72
CA GLU A 232 -3.68 23.02 -15.73
C GLU A 232 -2.92 21.70 -15.65
N TYR A 233 -3.31 20.80 -14.72
CA TYR A 233 -2.69 19.50 -14.61
C TYR A 233 -2.97 18.59 -15.80
N LEU A 234 -4.17 18.66 -16.41
CA LEU A 234 -4.47 17.91 -17.64
C LEU A 234 -3.62 18.39 -18.82
N ASN A 235 -3.36 19.70 -18.94
CA ASN A 235 -2.47 20.23 -19.97
C ASN A 235 -1.03 19.78 -19.75
N LYS A 236 -0.53 19.80 -18.51
CA LYS A 236 0.79 19.26 -18.18
C LYS A 236 0.91 17.76 -18.45
N ALA A 237 -0.16 17.00 -18.20
CA ALA A 237 -0.21 15.57 -18.54
C ALA A 237 -0.09 15.37 -20.05
N ASP A 238 -0.78 16.17 -20.84
CA ASP A 238 -0.78 16.11 -22.30
C ASP A 238 0.59 16.49 -22.88
N GLU A 239 1.17 17.61 -22.41
CA GLU A 239 2.51 18.05 -22.79
C GLU A 239 3.62 17.04 -22.47
N THR A 240 3.45 16.31 -21.37
CA THR A 240 4.43 15.29 -20.91
C THR A 240 4.23 13.95 -21.58
N SER A 241 3.04 13.70 -22.12
CA SER A 241 2.71 12.45 -22.80
C SER A 241 3.45 12.36 -24.13
N LYS A 242 4.10 11.21 -24.36
CA LYS A 242 4.78 10.93 -25.64
C LYS A 242 3.85 10.42 -26.72
N ILE A 243 2.64 10.00 -26.33
CA ILE A 243 1.61 9.44 -27.18
C ILE A 243 0.27 10.05 -26.80
N THR A 244 -0.65 10.07 -27.73
CA THR A 244 -2.02 10.49 -27.47
C THR A 244 -2.64 9.62 -26.38
N ASN A 245 -3.07 10.23 -25.29
CA ASN A 245 -3.56 9.50 -24.12
C ASN A 245 -5.09 9.69 -24.00
N VAL A 246 -5.83 8.62 -24.30
CA VAL A 246 -7.30 8.60 -24.23
C VAL A 246 -7.84 8.94 -22.84
N ASN A 247 -7.12 8.61 -21.76
CA ASN A 247 -7.56 8.95 -20.42
C ASN A 247 -7.49 10.46 -20.14
N ILE A 248 -6.50 11.16 -20.70
CA ILE A 248 -6.41 12.62 -20.60
C ILE A 248 -7.58 13.26 -21.37
N CYS A 249 -7.83 12.81 -22.59
CA CYS A 249 -8.95 13.27 -23.40
C CYS A 249 -10.28 13.07 -22.65
N LYS A 250 -10.52 11.87 -22.13
CA LYS A 250 -11.71 11.55 -21.33
C LYS A 250 -11.88 12.49 -20.13
N MET A 251 -10.79 12.81 -19.43
CA MET A 251 -10.85 13.71 -18.29
C MET A 251 -11.15 15.16 -18.70
N LYS A 252 -10.60 15.63 -19.85
CA LYS A 252 -10.93 16.95 -20.42
C LYS A 252 -12.40 17.03 -20.78
N ILE A 253 -12.98 15.99 -21.40
CA ILE A 253 -14.42 15.91 -21.71
C ILE A 253 -15.25 16.05 -20.43
N LEU A 254 -14.93 15.26 -19.40
CA LEU A 254 -15.66 15.30 -18.13
C LEU A 254 -15.57 16.68 -17.45
N LEU A 255 -14.44 17.37 -17.57
CA LEU A 255 -14.24 18.70 -17.04
C LEU A 255 -15.09 19.74 -17.81
N LEU A 256 -15.12 19.66 -19.14
CA LEU A 256 -15.94 20.54 -20.00
C LEU A 256 -17.43 20.38 -19.70
N LEU A 257 -17.90 19.15 -19.55
CA LEU A 257 -19.30 18.87 -19.16
C LEU A 257 -19.63 19.44 -17.78
N ARG A 258 -18.71 19.34 -16.82
CA ARG A 258 -18.86 19.94 -15.50
C ARG A 258 -18.96 21.46 -15.54
N GLU A 259 -18.28 22.09 -16.49
CA GLU A 259 -18.32 23.55 -16.72
C GLU A 259 -19.49 24.01 -17.62
N ASN A 260 -20.39 23.10 -18.00
CA ASN A 260 -21.48 23.33 -18.95
C ASN A 260 -21.01 23.80 -20.34
N LYS A 261 -19.78 23.48 -20.74
CA LYS A 261 -19.23 23.76 -22.08
C LYS A 261 -19.53 22.62 -23.02
N GLN A 262 -20.83 22.47 -23.37
CA GLN A 262 -21.33 21.31 -24.11
C GLN A 262 -20.75 21.23 -25.52
N ALA A 263 -20.69 22.35 -26.26
CA ALA A 263 -20.16 22.36 -27.61
C ALA A 263 -18.72 21.88 -27.70
N ASP A 264 -17.86 22.34 -26.76
CA ASP A 264 -16.46 21.94 -26.69
C ASP A 264 -16.33 20.46 -26.28
N ALA A 265 -17.21 20.00 -25.39
CA ALA A 265 -17.24 18.60 -24.98
C ALA A 265 -17.66 17.66 -26.13
N VAL A 266 -18.63 18.05 -26.97
CA VAL A 266 -19.04 17.29 -28.15
C VAL A 266 -17.91 17.19 -29.17
N HIS A 267 -17.20 18.29 -29.43
CA HIS A 267 -16.04 18.27 -30.33
C HIS A 267 -14.98 17.28 -29.82
N LEU A 268 -14.63 17.37 -28.54
CA LEU A 268 -13.63 16.49 -27.96
C LEU A 268 -14.10 15.02 -27.83
N LEU A 269 -15.42 14.76 -27.73
CA LEU A 269 -15.99 13.41 -27.80
C LEU A 269 -15.79 12.75 -29.16
N HIS A 270 -15.90 13.49 -30.25
CA HIS A 270 -15.59 12.96 -31.57
C HIS A 270 -14.11 12.64 -31.73
N GLU A 271 -13.21 13.51 -31.27
CA GLU A 271 -11.77 13.22 -31.28
C GLU A 271 -11.47 11.97 -30.43
N TYR A 272 -12.15 11.82 -29.28
CA TYR A 272 -12.01 10.64 -28.41
C TYR A 272 -12.41 9.36 -29.15
N GLN A 273 -13.51 9.38 -29.88
CA GLN A 273 -13.95 8.23 -30.70
C GLN A 273 -12.93 7.90 -31.80
N ASP A 274 -12.35 8.91 -32.44
CA ASP A 274 -11.31 8.71 -33.45
C ASP A 274 -10.04 8.08 -32.83
N MET A 275 -9.67 8.50 -31.63
CA MET A 275 -8.57 7.89 -30.90
C MET A 275 -8.84 6.42 -30.57
N LEU A 276 -10.05 6.07 -30.12
CA LEU A 276 -10.45 4.69 -29.85
C LEU A 276 -10.44 3.84 -31.14
N ASN A 277 -10.92 4.39 -32.25
CA ASN A 277 -10.87 3.73 -33.55
C ASN A 277 -9.43 3.45 -33.99
N ALA A 278 -8.54 4.43 -33.82
CA ALA A 278 -7.12 4.25 -34.13
C ALA A 278 -6.46 3.18 -33.25
N MET A 279 -6.81 3.09 -31.97
CA MET A 279 -6.36 2.02 -31.08
C MET A 279 -6.87 0.65 -31.50
N TYR A 280 -8.13 0.55 -31.93
CA TYR A 280 -8.72 -0.71 -32.39
C TYR A 280 -8.05 -1.26 -33.66
N GLN A 281 -7.48 -0.39 -34.50
CA GLN A 281 -6.73 -0.81 -35.68
C GLN A 281 -5.33 -1.37 -35.38
N GLN A 282 -4.82 -1.18 -34.16
CA GLN A 282 -3.54 -1.73 -33.75
C GLN A 282 -3.71 -3.15 -33.20
N PRO A 283 -2.66 -3.98 -33.16
CA PRO A 283 -2.73 -5.27 -32.48
C PRO A 283 -3.14 -5.10 -31.02
N HIS A 284 -4.20 -5.78 -30.60
CA HIS A 284 -4.75 -5.69 -29.26
C HIS A 284 -5.24 -7.04 -28.76
N THR A 285 -5.38 -7.19 -27.43
CA THR A 285 -5.94 -8.37 -26.80
C THR A 285 -7.48 -8.35 -26.85
N GLN A 286 -8.11 -9.47 -26.53
CA GLN A 286 -9.58 -9.52 -26.39
C GLN A 286 -10.09 -8.61 -25.26
N GLU A 287 -9.30 -8.45 -24.18
CA GLU A 287 -9.63 -7.55 -23.08
C GLU A 287 -9.58 -6.08 -23.51
N ASP A 288 -8.56 -5.70 -24.30
CA ASP A 288 -8.45 -4.36 -24.86
C ASP A 288 -9.64 -4.06 -25.80
N ALA A 289 -10.03 -5.02 -26.65
CA ALA A 289 -11.19 -4.86 -27.53
C ALA A 289 -12.49 -4.64 -26.75
N GLN A 290 -12.70 -5.38 -25.66
CA GLN A 290 -13.87 -5.20 -24.79
C GLN A 290 -13.86 -3.83 -24.09
N TRP A 291 -12.68 -3.40 -23.64
CA TRP A 291 -12.53 -2.08 -23.03
C TRP A 291 -12.82 -0.96 -24.04
N ILE A 292 -12.23 -1.03 -25.24
CA ILE A 292 -12.49 -0.04 -26.33
C ILE A 292 -13.99 0.03 -26.67
N ALA A 293 -14.67 -1.11 -26.80
CA ALA A 293 -16.10 -1.16 -27.06
C ALA A 293 -16.93 -0.52 -25.93
N GLY A 294 -16.52 -0.74 -24.68
CA GLY A 294 -17.13 -0.09 -23.51
C GLY A 294 -16.96 1.42 -23.53
N GLU A 295 -15.78 1.92 -23.93
CA GLU A 295 -15.50 3.35 -24.05
C GLU A 295 -16.27 4.01 -25.21
N HIS A 296 -16.43 3.33 -26.35
CA HIS A 296 -17.30 3.78 -27.41
C HIS A 296 -18.76 3.95 -26.95
N THR A 297 -19.29 2.92 -26.27
CA THR A 297 -20.64 2.97 -25.70
C THR A 297 -20.81 4.13 -24.70
N TRP A 298 -19.77 4.41 -23.91
CA TRP A 298 -19.79 5.55 -23.00
C TRP A 298 -19.84 6.88 -23.76
N ALA A 299 -19.02 7.05 -24.80
CA ALA A 299 -18.98 8.26 -25.61
C ALA A 299 -20.30 8.52 -26.34
N GLU A 300 -20.90 7.48 -26.95
CA GLU A 300 -22.20 7.56 -27.61
C GLU A 300 -23.32 8.01 -26.68
N LYS A 301 -23.41 7.41 -25.50
CA LYS A 301 -24.40 7.80 -24.47
C LYS A 301 -24.25 9.25 -24.02
N LEU A 302 -23.03 9.79 -24.01
CA LEU A 302 -22.81 11.20 -23.68
C LEU A 302 -23.22 12.12 -24.84
N LEU A 303 -22.92 11.75 -26.07
CA LEU A 303 -23.37 12.49 -27.27
C LEU A 303 -24.88 12.57 -27.31
N ASP A 304 -25.59 11.45 -27.15
CA ASP A 304 -27.05 11.42 -27.10
C ASP A 304 -27.64 12.37 -26.07
N ARG A 305 -27.06 12.41 -24.88
CA ARG A 305 -27.51 13.30 -23.79
C ARG A 305 -27.24 14.77 -24.08
N THR A 306 -26.14 15.09 -24.76
CA THR A 306 -25.78 16.47 -25.08
C THR A 306 -26.59 17.03 -26.25
N TYR A 307 -27.13 16.19 -27.15
CA TYR A 307 -28.02 16.61 -28.21
C TYR A 307 -29.51 16.77 -27.80
N ILE A 308 -29.90 16.21 -26.64
CA ILE A 308 -31.30 16.25 -26.16
C ILE A 308 -31.57 17.47 -25.25
N MET A 309 -30.53 18.16 -24.79
CA MET A 309 -30.64 19.38 -23.98
C MET A 309 -30.49 20.63 -24.86
#